data_4a3a70273a9eea45ecab1fe3687d86b3
#
_entry.id   4a3a70273a9eea45ecab1fe3687d86b3
#
_cell.length_a   1.000
_cell.length_b   1.000
_cell.length_c   1.000
_cell.angle_alpha   90.00
_cell.angle_beta   90.00
_cell.angle_gamma   90.00
#
_symmetry.space_group_name_H-M   'P 1'
#
loop_
_entity.id
_entity.type
_entity.pdbx_description
1 polymer ?
#
loop_
_entity_poly.entity_id
_entity_poly.type
_entity_poly.pdbx_seq_one_letter_code
_entity_poly.pdbx_strand_id
1 'polypeptide(L)'
;MIDKLRDIFKDHKRQKRIMYDDIFFINGKDENDPEIKNLKVKLVEVACAQNSWGKRMPMAFVPLELQMSELRLHNMNIISKEELLTLNQRNEDLALTVEQIKYFLNDQHSLGKILYFDQHGLDNFIIVQPQLLVNILSSFITAKNFWPKDKELECILCALTDTGKISKQDLLKLWSQKQFHQHMPNDYLKEFIMQVLVHLDILVEPRHYSQKQESKITSYLVPCIVKRRLPVTDFYVKSADKMICLSYTFLKSFIPAALSFKLIGAAISRWPLQETPEGICLYHQAAILRVDGSNELHLLVEDDKVFVYLINKVNKDLIPPNIASTVQECLTLTMKKVIEFYHKRFGKSLSTSEVSKAFEIEVG
;
A
#
# COMPACT_ATOMS: atom_id res chain seq x y z
N MET A 1 7.46 -2.14 34.56
CA MET A 1 7.30 -2.25 33.09
C MET A 1 6.37 -1.17 32.54
N ILE A 2 5.19 -0.98 33.16
CA ILE A 2 4.21 0.07 32.77
C ILE A 2 4.83 1.47 32.89
N ASP A 3 5.57 1.76 33.99
CA ASP A 3 6.22 3.07 34.15
C ASP A 3 7.26 3.35 33.07
N LYS A 4 8.03 2.31 32.65
CA LYS A 4 8.94 2.45 31.51
C LYS A 4 8.21 2.76 30.21
N LEU A 5 7.03 2.16 29.99
CA LEU A 5 6.20 2.46 28.82
C LEU A 5 5.66 3.90 28.89
N ARG A 6 5.21 4.34 30.07
CA ARG A 6 4.78 5.73 30.29
C ARG A 6 5.91 6.72 30.02
N ASP A 7 7.12 6.42 30.46
CA ASP A 7 8.30 7.26 30.22
C ASP A 7 8.67 7.31 28.74
N ILE A 8 8.65 6.17 28.03
CA ILE A 8 8.95 6.10 26.58
C ILE A 8 7.95 6.92 25.77
N PHE A 9 6.67 6.90 26.15
CA PHE A 9 5.61 7.57 25.39
C PHE A 9 5.22 8.93 25.99
N LYS A 10 5.94 9.45 27.01
CA LYS A 10 5.60 10.68 27.72
C LYS A 10 5.42 11.89 26.80
N ASP A 11 6.27 12.02 25.81
CA ASP A 11 6.25 13.13 24.86
C ASP A 11 5.59 12.76 23.51
N HIS A 12 5.05 11.54 23.40
CA HIS A 12 4.44 11.08 22.18
C HIS A 12 3.08 11.76 21.94
N LYS A 13 2.88 12.37 20.76
CA LYS A 13 1.66 13.12 20.39
C LYS A 13 0.35 12.32 20.56
N ARG A 14 0.41 11.00 20.57
CA ARG A 14 -0.73 10.10 20.75
C ARG A 14 -0.79 9.44 22.11
N GLN A 15 -0.04 9.93 23.10
CA GLN A 15 -0.02 9.38 24.48
C GLN A 15 -1.44 9.19 25.06
N LYS A 16 -2.34 10.15 24.83
CA LYS A 16 -3.75 10.09 25.27
C LYS A 16 -4.57 8.91 24.69
N ARG A 17 -4.04 8.22 23.68
CA ARG A 17 -4.70 7.04 23.06
C ARG A 17 -4.14 5.72 23.59
N ILE A 18 -3.11 5.75 24.40
CA ILE A 18 -2.51 4.55 25.02
C ILE A 18 -3.23 4.31 26.33
N MET A 19 -3.83 3.14 26.45
CA MET A 19 -4.58 2.72 27.65
C MET A 19 -3.60 1.96 28.55
N TYR A 20 -2.93 2.66 29.46
CA TYR A 20 -1.93 2.07 30.35
C TYR A 20 -2.56 1.21 31.47
N ASP A 21 -3.82 1.44 31.79
CA ASP A 21 -4.52 0.74 32.85
C ASP A 21 -5.15 -0.58 32.35
N ASP A 22 -5.22 -0.77 31.04
CA ASP A 22 -5.79 -1.95 30.37
C ASP A 22 -4.71 -2.69 29.56
N ILE A 23 -3.65 -3.15 30.20
CA ILE A 23 -2.58 -3.92 29.56
C ILE A 23 -2.85 -5.42 29.79
N PHE A 24 -2.96 -6.16 28.70
CA PHE A 24 -3.19 -7.59 28.70
C PHE A 24 -1.92 -8.35 28.31
N PHE A 25 -1.53 -9.34 29.12
CA PHE A 25 -0.41 -10.22 28.84
C PHE A 25 -0.98 -11.56 28.37
N ILE A 26 -1.05 -11.76 27.08
CA ILE A 26 -1.66 -12.94 26.46
C ILE A 26 -0.62 -13.91 25.91
N ASN A 27 -0.89 -15.20 26.02
CA ASN A 27 -0.19 -16.23 25.28
C ASN A 27 -0.94 -16.54 23.97
N GLY A 28 -0.54 -15.95 22.85
CA GLY A 28 -1.21 -16.14 21.55
C GLY A 28 -1.14 -17.57 20.97
N LYS A 29 -0.45 -18.52 21.66
CA LYS A 29 -0.40 -19.94 21.31
C LYS A 29 -1.36 -20.79 22.13
N ASP A 30 -1.99 -20.23 23.14
CA ASP A 30 -2.95 -20.90 24.02
C ASP A 30 -4.34 -20.29 23.82
N GLU A 31 -5.21 -21.01 23.14
CA GLU A 31 -6.58 -20.57 22.89
C GLU A 31 -7.42 -20.44 24.17
N ASN A 32 -7.01 -21.11 25.25
CA ASN A 32 -7.70 -21.12 26.54
C ASN A 32 -7.16 -20.08 27.53
N ASP A 33 -6.19 -19.26 27.14
CA ASP A 33 -5.66 -18.21 28.00
C ASP A 33 -6.81 -17.29 28.47
N PRO A 34 -7.05 -17.16 29.79
CA PRO A 34 -8.13 -16.35 30.34
C PRO A 34 -8.00 -14.86 29.97
N GLU A 35 -6.77 -14.35 29.80
CA GLU A 35 -6.53 -12.96 29.40
C GLU A 35 -7.03 -12.66 27.99
N ILE A 36 -7.14 -13.66 27.10
CA ILE A 36 -7.77 -13.50 25.79
C ILE A 36 -9.25 -13.16 25.92
N LYS A 37 -9.96 -13.75 26.90
CA LYS A 37 -11.36 -13.42 27.16
C LYS A 37 -11.51 -12.00 27.70
N ASN A 38 -10.66 -11.60 28.63
CA ASN A 38 -10.65 -10.25 29.19
C ASN A 38 -10.37 -9.22 28.09
N LEU A 39 -9.39 -9.47 27.22
CA LEU A 39 -9.10 -8.61 26.06
C LEU A 39 -10.30 -8.49 25.12
N LYS A 40 -10.99 -9.61 24.81
CA LYS A 40 -12.19 -9.59 23.96
C LYS A 40 -13.30 -8.72 24.55
N VAL A 41 -13.56 -8.84 25.86
CA VAL A 41 -14.56 -8.01 26.54
C VAL A 41 -14.18 -6.53 26.42
N LYS A 42 -12.92 -6.21 26.69
CA LYS A 42 -12.43 -4.82 26.61
C LYS A 42 -12.54 -4.25 25.19
N LEU A 43 -12.20 -5.05 24.18
CA LEU A 43 -12.36 -4.63 22.79
C LEU A 43 -13.82 -4.31 22.44
N VAL A 44 -14.78 -5.10 22.95
CA VAL A 44 -16.22 -4.82 22.77
C VAL A 44 -16.60 -3.52 23.45
N GLU A 45 -16.17 -3.28 24.70
CA GLU A 45 -16.44 -2.01 25.40
C GLU A 45 -15.91 -0.81 24.61
N VAL A 46 -14.66 -0.88 24.15
CA VAL A 46 -14.03 0.19 23.36
C VAL A 46 -14.74 0.38 22.02
N ALA A 47 -15.18 -0.71 21.37
CA ALA A 47 -15.93 -0.63 20.14
C ALA A 47 -17.29 0.05 20.34
N CYS A 48 -18.01 -0.30 21.39
CA CYS A 48 -19.30 0.31 21.75
C CYS A 48 -19.17 1.81 22.09
N ALA A 49 -18.02 2.23 22.60
CA ALA A 49 -17.74 3.63 22.92
C ALA A 49 -17.34 4.48 21.70
N GLN A 50 -17.13 3.87 20.51
CA GLN A 50 -16.78 4.62 19.30
C GLN A 50 -17.96 5.42 18.78
N ASN A 51 -17.72 6.64 18.28
CA ASN A 51 -18.73 7.49 17.66
C ASN A 51 -19.39 6.86 16.41
N SER A 52 -18.77 5.84 15.84
CA SER A 52 -19.29 5.07 14.71
C SER A 52 -20.19 3.91 15.13
N TRP A 53 -20.26 3.56 16.41
CA TRP A 53 -21.10 2.49 16.91
C TRP A 53 -22.57 2.87 16.81
N GLY A 54 -23.41 1.93 16.40
CA GLY A 54 -24.86 2.16 16.29
C GLY A 54 -25.28 3.05 15.12
N LYS A 55 -24.42 3.27 14.11
CA LYS A 55 -24.86 3.93 12.88
C LYS A 55 -26.03 3.17 12.26
N ARG A 56 -27.11 3.91 11.96
CA ARG A 56 -28.26 3.34 11.28
C ARG A 56 -27.87 2.94 9.85
N MET A 57 -28.18 1.70 9.49
CA MET A 57 -28.04 1.19 8.15
C MET A 57 -29.42 1.05 7.51
N PRO A 58 -29.60 1.37 6.21
CA PRO A 58 -30.86 1.11 5.52
C PRO A 58 -31.25 -0.37 5.63
N MET A 59 -32.51 -0.65 6.02
CA MET A 59 -32.99 -2.03 6.14
C MET A 59 -32.85 -2.83 4.84
N ALA A 60 -32.96 -2.16 3.70
CA ALA A 60 -32.77 -2.76 2.39
C ALA A 60 -31.36 -3.35 2.17
N PHE A 61 -30.35 -2.96 2.98
CA PHE A 61 -29.00 -3.53 2.88
C PHE A 61 -28.86 -4.90 3.55
N VAL A 62 -29.75 -5.21 4.52
CA VAL A 62 -29.65 -6.40 5.35
C VAL A 62 -29.71 -7.71 4.53
N PRO A 63 -30.63 -7.89 3.57
CA PRO A 63 -30.67 -9.13 2.79
C PRO A 63 -29.40 -9.38 2.00
N LEU A 64 -28.85 -8.33 1.35
CA LEU A 64 -27.63 -8.47 0.57
C LEU A 64 -26.42 -8.71 1.46
N GLU A 65 -26.34 -8.08 2.64
CA GLU A 65 -25.28 -8.31 3.62
C GLU A 65 -25.29 -9.74 4.16
N LEU A 66 -26.47 -10.28 4.43
CA LEU A 66 -26.63 -11.70 4.87
C LEU A 66 -26.17 -12.66 3.78
N GLN A 67 -26.57 -12.43 2.53
CA GLN A 67 -26.12 -13.27 1.40
C GLN A 67 -24.62 -13.20 1.19
N MET A 68 -24.00 -12.02 1.31
CA MET A 68 -22.54 -11.90 1.25
C MET A 68 -21.85 -12.60 2.43
N SER A 69 -22.48 -12.63 3.60
CA SER A 69 -21.97 -13.38 4.75
C SER A 69 -22.04 -14.88 4.53
N GLU A 70 -23.09 -15.36 3.88
CA GLU A 70 -23.23 -16.77 3.48
C GLU A 70 -22.16 -17.17 2.46
N LEU A 71 -21.85 -16.33 1.47
CA LEU A 71 -20.75 -16.56 0.52
C LEU A 71 -19.40 -16.75 1.25
N ARG A 72 -19.14 -15.97 2.31
CA ARG A 72 -17.93 -16.14 3.12
C ARG A 72 -17.87 -17.49 3.81
N LEU A 73 -19.00 -17.99 4.33
CA LEU A 73 -19.08 -19.32 4.95
C LEU A 73 -18.78 -20.44 3.94
N HIS A 74 -19.13 -20.24 2.67
CA HIS A 74 -18.83 -21.16 1.58
C HIS A 74 -17.45 -20.96 0.94
N ASN A 75 -16.57 -20.15 1.56
CA ASN A 75 -15.23 -19.83 1.06
C ASN A 75 -15.20 -19.20 -0.34
N MET A 76 -16.29 -18.53 -0.74
CA MET A 76 -16.28 -17.73 -1.94
C MET A 76 -15.58 -16.40 -1.66
N ASN A 77 -14.40 -16.23 -2.25
CA ASN A 77 -13.52 -15.11 -1.93
C ASN A 77 -13.73 -13.91 -2.84
N ILE A 78 -14.10 -14.15 -4.10
CA ILE A 78 -14.31 -13.12 -5.13
C ILE A 78 -15.62 -13.44 -5.84
N ILE A 79 -16.41 -12.40 -6.10
CA ILE A 79 -17.60 -12.48 -6.94
C ILE A 79 -17.54 -11.40 -8.02
N SER A 80 -18.15 -11.66 -9.15
CA SER A 80 -18.36 -10.67 -10.19
C SER A 80 -19.48 -9.70 -9.83
N LYS A 81 -19.50 -8.55 -10.47
CA LYS A 81 -20.60 -7.59 -10.35
C LYS A 81 -21.94 -8.18 -10.83
N GLU A 82 -21.90 -9.03 -11.83
CA GLU A 82 -23.07 -9.73 -12.36
C GLU A 82 -23.64 -10.71 -11.33
N GLU A 83 -22.78 -11.47 -10.65
CA GLU A 83 -23.20 -12.37 -9.56
C GLU A 83 -23.80 -11.56 -8.40
N LEU A 84 -23.23 -10.40 -8.06
CA LEU A 84 -23.80 -9.51 -7.04
C LEU A 84 -25.18 -9.02 -7.44
N LEU A 85 -25.38 -8.62 -8.70
CA LEU A 85 -26.69 -8.19 -9.21
C LEU A 85 -27.72 -9.33 -9.13
N THR A 86 -27.31 -10.53 -9.47
CA THR A 86 -28.18 -11.73 -9.36
C THR A 86 -28.57 -12.02 -7.90
N LEU A 87 -27.62 -11.86 -6.97
CA LEU A 87 -27.87 -12.01 -5.54
C LEU A 87 -28.87 -10.93 -5.07
N ASN A 88 -28.70 -9.70 -5.49
CA ASN A 88 -29.58 -8.58 -5.14
C ASN A 88 -31.04 -8.84 -5.59
N GLN A 89 -31.22 -9.44 -6.75
CA GLN A 89 -32.54 -9.75 -7.31
C GLN A 89 -33.28 -10.91 -6.61
N ARG A 90 -32.61 -11.72 -5.80
CA ARG A 90 -33.24 -12.81 -5.05
C ARG A 90 -34.32 -12.33 -4.07
N ASN A 91 -34.24 -11.08 -3.67
CA ASN A 91 -35.20 -10.44 -2.75
C ASN A 91 -35.84 -9.26 -3.49
N GLU A 92 -36.88 -9.55 -4.31
CA GLU A 92 -37.49 -8.56 -5.19
C GLU A 92 -38.00 -7.32 -4.45
N ASP A 93 -38.63 -7.50 -3.29
CA ASP A 93 -39.21 -6.40 -2.49
C ASP A 93 -38.16 -5.46 -1.88
N LEU A 94 -36.92 -5.93 -1.69
CA LEU A 94 -35.83 -5.19 -1.07
C LEU A 94 -34.61 -5.08 -2.01
N ALA A 95 -34.80 -5.35 -3.30
CA ALA A 95 -33.74 -5.22 -4.29
C ALA A 95 -33.25 -3.76 -4.38
N LEU A 96 -31.96 -3.61 -4.27
CA LEU A 96 -31.29 -2.29 -4.34
C LEU A 96 -31.19 -1.82 -5.78
N THR A 97 -31.36 -0.53 -5.99
CA THR A 97 -31.02 0.11 -7.28
C THR A 97 -29.51 0.13 -7.49
N VAL A 98 -29.07 0.40 -8.72
CA VAL A 98 -27.64 0.45 -9.07
C VAL A 98 -26.87 1.46 -8.19
N GLU A 99 -27.49 2.62 -7.91
CA GLU A 99 -26.90 3.65 -7.06
C GLU A 99 -26.81 3.20 -5.60
N GLN A 100 -27.86 2.54 -5.10
CA GLN A 100 -27.86 1.97 -3.75
C GLN A 100 -26.85 0.85 -3.59
N ILE A 101 -26.65 0.00 -4.61
CA ILE A 101 -25.60 -1.03 -4.62
C ILE A 101 -24.21 -0.38 -4.53
N LYS A 102 -23.96 0.67 -5.31
CA LYS A 102 -22.70 1.40 -5.25
C LYS A 102 -22.46 1.99 -3.85
N TYR A 103 -23.49 2.59 -3.25
CA TYR A 103 -23.41 3.09 -1.89
C TYR A 103 -23.15 1.97 -0.88
N PHE A 104 -23.87 0.86 -0.99
CA PHE A 104 -23.68 -0.34 -0.17
C PHE A 104 -22.23 -0.86 -0.25
N LEU A 105 -21.69 -1.03 -1.47
CA LEU A 105 -20.33 -1.53 -1.67
C LEU A 105 -19.28 -0.61 -1.05
N ASN A 106 -19.44 0.71 -1.21
CA ASN A 106 -18.52 1.69 -0.62
C ASN A 106 -18.60 1.69 0.91
N ASP A 107 -19.79 1.54 1.48
CA ASP A 107 -19.99 1.43 2.93
C ASP A 107 -19.35 0.15 3.47
N GLN A 108 -19.61 -1.01 2.88
CA GLN A 108 -19.02 -2.28 3.27
C GLN A 108 -17.49 -2.30 3.11
N HIS A 109 -16.95 -1.64 2.07
CA HIS A 109 -15.52 -1.43 1.89
C HIS A 109 -14.92 -0.55 3.00
N SER A 110 -15.60 0.54 3.36
CA SER A 110 -15.15 1.44 4.43
C SER A 110 -15.12 0.78 5.79
N LEU A 111 -16.02 -0.17 6.02
CA LEU A 111 -16.05 -1.03 7.21
C LEU A 111 -15.01 -2.17 7.19
N GLY A 112 -14.32 -2.35 6.07
CA GLY A 112 -13.32 -3.43 5.90
C GLY A 112 -13.94 -4.83 5.77
N LYS A 113 -15.25 -4.93 5.54
CA LYS A 113 -15.95 -6.21 5.36
C LYS A 113 -15.71 -6.83 4.00
N ILE A 114 -15.48 -6.00 2.98
CA ILE A 114 -15.14 -6.37 1.60
C ILE A 114 -14.04 -5.46 1.07
N LEU A 115 -13.45 -5.81 -0.09
CA LEU A 115 -12.67 -4.85 -0.88
C LEU A 115 -13.39 -4.62 -2.22
N TYR A 116 -13.71 -3.37 -2.48
CA TYR A 116 -14.31 -2.90 -3.72
C TYR A 116 -13.60 -1.63 -4.17
N PHE A 117 -13.26 -1.57 -5.44
CA PHE A 117 -12.58 -0.43 -6.04
C PHE A 117 -13.45 0.13 -7.18
N ASP A 118 -14.03 1.31 -6.94
CA ASP A 118 -14.89 2.01 -7.93
C ASP A 118 -14.01 2.71 -8.99
N GLN A 119 -13.28 1.90 -9.76
CA GLN A 119 -12.43 2.34 -10.85
C GLN A 119 -12.59 1.42 -12.06
N HIS A 120 -12.52 2.01 -13.25
CA HIS A 120 -12.62 1.25 -14.50
C HIS A 120 -11.62 0.08 -14.54
N GLY A 121 -12.14 -1.11 -14.81
CA GLY A 121 -11.38 -2.36 -14.82
C GLY A 121 -11.27 -3.07 -13.47
N LEU A 122 -11.41 -2.36 -12.33
CA LEU A 122 -11.43 -2.95 -10.99
C LEU A 122 -12.85 -3.13 -10.45
N ASP A 123 -13.83 -2.39 -10.97
CA ASP A 123 -15.21 -2.38 -10.52
C ASP A 123 -16.03 -3.60 -10.95
N ASN A 124 -15.44 -4.48 -11.76
CA ASN A 124 -16.08 -5.71 -12.25
C ASN A 124 -16.13 -6.82 -11.20
N PHE A 125 -15.33 -6.74 -10.15
CA PHE A 125 -15.24 -7.74 -9.10
C PHE A 125 -15.28 -7.16 -7.71
N ILE A 126 -15.76 -7.96 -6.78
CA ILE A 126 -15.80 -7.67 -5.35
C ILE A 126 -15.03 -8.77 -4.63
N ILE A 127 -14.02 -8.40 -3.84
CA ILE A 127 -13.35 -9.34 -2.93
C ILE A 127 -14.20 -9.40 -1.66
N VAL A 128 -14.90 -10.51 -1.50
CA VAL A 128 -15.85 -10.73 -0.39
C VAL A 128 -15.12 -10.99 0.93
N GLN A 129 -13.94 -11.59 0.85
CA GLN A 129 -13.06 -11.82 2.01
C GLN A 129 -11.74 -11.06 1.85
N PRO A 130 -11.53 -9.93 2.55
CA PRO A 130 -10.26 -9.18 2.49
C PRO A 130 -9.02 -10.00 2.86
N GLN A 131 -9.18 -11.04 3.68
CA GLN A 131 -8.10 -11.97 4.04
C GLN A 131 -7.46 -12.65 2.83
N LEU A 132 -8.21 -12.83 1.74
CA LEU A 132 -7.70 -13.33 0.47
C LEU A 132 -6.46 -12.54 0.01
N LEU A 133 -6.53 -11.21 0.06
CA LEU A 133 -5.41 -10.37 -0.39
C LEU A 133 -4.16 -10.61 0.46
N VAL A 134 -4.32 -10.77 1.77
CA VAL A 134 -3.21 -11.10 2.69
C VAL A 134 -2.62 -12.47 2.35
N ASN A 135 -3.47 -13.45 2.06
CA ASN A 135 -3.02 -14.79 1.67
C ASN A 135 -2.23 -14.75 0.35
N ILE A 136 -2.71 -13.99 -0.64
CA ILE A 136 -2.01 -13.83 -1.92
C ILE A 136 -0.68 -13.09 -1.73
N LEU A 137 -0.65 -12.03 -0.92
CA LEU A 137 0.58 -11.31 -0.59
C LEU A 137 1.63 -12.20 0.06
N SER A 138 1.21 -13.17 0.88
CA SER A 138 2.12 -14.12 1.52
C SER A 138 2.88 -15.00 0.53
N SER A 139 2.44 -15.08 -0.74
CA SER A 139 3.12 -15.83 -1.78
C SER A 139 4.48 -15.25 -2.16
N PHE A 140 4.67 -13.95 -1.99
CA PHE A 140 5.91 -13.25 -2.35
C PHE A 140 6.40 -12.26 -1.29
N ILE A 141 5.54 -11.78 -0.38
CA ILE A 141 5.91 -10.93 0.75
C ILE A 141 5.90 -11.78 2.02
N THR A 142 6.93 -12.59 2.20
CA THR A 142 7.02 -13.51 3.34
C THR A 142 8.46 -13.67 3.82
N ALA A 143 8.64 -14.06 5.08
CA ALA A 143 9.96 -14.32 5.63
C ALA A 143 10.54 -15.63 5.06
N LYS A 144 11.87 -15.68 4.94
CA LYS A 144 12.59 -16.83 4.34
C LYS A 144 12.22 -18.18 4.96
N ASN A 145 11.90 -18.21 6.25
CA ASN A 145 11.50 -19.43 6.95
C ASN A 145 10.19 -20.05 6.45
N PHE A 146 9.37 -19.28 5.74
CA PHE A 146 8.10 -19.73 5.18
C PHE A 146 8.13 -19.92 3.66
N TRP A 147 9.33 -19.83 3.05
CA TRP A 147 9.48 -20.03 1.63
C TRP A 147 9.19 -21.48 1.25
N PRO A 148 8.66 -21.72 0.05
CA PRO A 148 8.45 -23.07 -0.45
C PRO A 148 9.79 -23.81 -0.56
N LYS A 149 9.76 -25.13 -0.37
CA LYS A 149 10.95 -25.99 -0.51
C LYS A 149 11.34 -26.27 -1.96
N ASP A 150 10.56 -25.79 -2.91
CA ASP A 150 10.84 -25.89 -4.34
C ASP A 150 11.98 -24.92 -4.72
N LYS A 151 13.05 -25.45 -5.33
CA LYS A 151 14.25 -24.69 -5.68
C LYS A 151 13.98 -23.56 -6.69
N GLU A 152 13.05 -23.79 -7.65
CA GLU A 152 12.74 -22.77 -8.65
C GLU A 152 12.01 -21.59 -7.98
N LEU A 153 11.04 -21.88 -7.13
CA LEU A 153 10.29 -20.85 -6.40
C LEU A 153 11.16 -20.13 -5.37
N GLU A 154 12.07 -20.85 -4.71
CA GLU A 154 13.07 -20.26 -3.81
C GLU A 154 13.98 -19.28 -4.57
N CYS A 155 14.45 -19.65 -5.77
CA CYS A 155 15.28 -18.80 -6.63
C CYS A 155 14.54 -17.52 -7.03
N ILE A 156 13.25 -17.61 -7.40
CA ILE A 156 12.40 -16.46 -7.71
C ILE A 156 12.30 -15.52 -6.52
N LEU A 157 12.03 -16.04 -5.31
CA LEU A 157 11.90 -15.24 -4.10
C LEU A 157 13.24 -14.61 -3.67
N CYS A 158 14.36 -15.30 -3.88
CA CYS A 158 15.69 -14.76 -3.65
C CYS A 158 15.93 -13.54 -4.56
N ALA A 159 15.77 -13.72 -5.86
CA ALA A 159 15.94 -12.66 -6.84
C ALA A 159 15.02 -11.46 -6.57
N LEU A 160 13.77 -11.73 -6.20
CA LEU A 160 12.81 -10.69 -5.83
C LEU A 160 13.27 -9.91 -4.58
N THR A 161 13.74 -10.61 -3.55
CA THR A 161 14.16 -9.96 -2.29
C THR A 161 15.42 -9.10 -2.50
N ASP A 162 16.33 -9.55 -3.37
CA ASP A 162 17.59 -8.87 -3.64
C ASP A 162 17.41 -7.66 -4.56
N THR A 163 16.54 -7.79 -5.58
CA THR A 163 16.38 -6.76 -6.63
C THR A 163 15.11 -5.93 -6.49
N GLY A 164 14.09 -6.45 -5.81
CA GLY A 164 12.75 -5.85 -5.81
C GLY A 164 11.99 -6.03 -7.13
N LYS A 165 12.52 -6.82 -8.09
CA LYS A 165 11.92 -7.02 -9.41
C LYS A 165 11.39 -8.44 -9.57
N ILE A 166 10.19 -8.58 -10.12
CA ILE A 166 9.58 -9.87 -10.44
C ILE A 166 8.97 -9.83 -11.85
N SER A 167 9.20 -10.88 -12.63
CA SER A 167 8.51 -11.02 -13.91
C SER A 167 7.05 -11.43 -13.70
N LYS A 168 6.18 -11.06 -14.63
CA LYS A 168 4.78 -11.53 -14.63
C LYS A 168 4.71 -13.05 -14.63
N GLN A 169 5.60 -13.72 -15.37
CA GLN A 169 5.66 -15.18 -15.44
C GLN A 169 6.05 -15.81 -14.09
N ASP A 170 7.04 -15.23 -13.40
CA ASP A 170 7.47 -15.74 -12.09
C ASP A 170 6.42 -15.53 -11.02
N LEU A 171 5.70 -14.40 -11.07
CA LEU A 171 4.55 -14.16 -10.19
C LEU A 171 3.45 -15.23 -10.42
N LEU A 172 3.13 -15.53 -11.67
CA LEU A 172 2.16 -16.57 -12.01
C LEU A 172 2.63 -17.96 -11.58
N LYS A 173 3.95 -18.26 -11.64
CA LYS A 173 4.52 -19.50 -11.09
C LYS A 173 4.33 -19.59 -9.57
N LEU A 174 4.60 -18.52 -8.82
CA LEU A 174 4.33 -18.48 -7.39
C LEU A 174 2.85 -18.76 -7.08
N TRP A 175 1.93 -18.24 -7.89
CA TRP A 175 0.49 -18.42 -7.71
C TRP A 175 -0.04 -19.76 -8.25
N SER A 176 0.76 -20.53 -8.96
CA SER A 176 0.40 -21.88 -9.40
C SER A 176 0.42 -22.92 -8.27
N GLN A 177 1.03 -22.60 -7.12
CA GLN A 177 0.98 -23.45 -5.94
C GLN A 177 -0.47 -23.69 -5.49
N LYS A 178 -0.80 -24.93 -5.10
CA LYS A 178 -2.17 -25.35 -4.76
C LYS A 178 -2.90 -24.38 -3.82
N GLN A 179 -2.20 -23.88 -2.82
CA GLN A 179 -2.76 -22.97 -1.81
C GLN A 179 -3.20 -21.60 -2.38
N PHE A 180 -2.63 -21.16 -3.49
CA PHE A 180 -3.00 -19.89 -4.14
C PHE A 180 -3.90 -20.11 -5.34
N HIS A 181 -3.66 -21.20 -6.10
CA HIS A 181 -4.44 -21.55 -7.28
C HIS A 181 -5.93 -21.73 -6.96
N GLN A 182 -6.26 -22.31 -5.80
CA GLN A 182 -7.67 -22.49 -5.38
C GLN A 182 -8.44 -21.18 -5.26
N HIS A 183 -7.76 -20.06 -5.00
CA HIS A 183 -8.35 -18.73 -4.87
C HIS A 183 -8.44 -17.97 -6.19
N MET A 184 -7.60 -18.34 -7.15
CA MET A 184 -7.48 -17.73 -8.47
C MET A 184 -7.39 -18.82 -9.55
N PRO A 185 -8.49 -19.57 -9.80
CA PRO A 185 -8.46 -20.74 -10.66
C PRO A 185 -8.28 -20.41 -12.15
N ASN A 186 -8.56 -19.19 -12.56
CA ASN A 186 -8.45 -18.76 -13.94
C ASN A 186 -7.55 -17.54 -14.10
N ASP A 187 -7.07 -17.31 -15.30
CA ASP A 187 -6.12 -16.22 -15.59
C ASP A 187 -6.78 -14.83 -15.48
N TYR A 188 -8.09 -14.76 -15.65
CA TYR A 188 -8.83 -13.52 -15.54
C TYR A 188 -8.84 -12.98 -14.09
N LEU A 189 -9.04 -13.86 -13.10
CA LEU A 189 -8.92 -13.50 -11.68
C LEU A 189 -7.49 -13.17 -11.28
N LYS A 190 -6.50 -13.87 -11.84
CA LYS A 190 -5.09 -13.51 -11.61
C LYS A 190 -4.76 -12.12 -12.12
N GLU A 191 -5.25 -11.78 -13.33
CA GLU A 191 -5.08 -10.43 -13.89
C GLU A 191 -5.76 -9.37 -13.03
N PHE A 192 -7.01 -9.61 -12.60
CA PHE A 192 -7.72 -8.72 -11.68
C PHE A 192 -6.92 -8.48 -10.39
N ILE A 193 -6.41 -9.55 -9.76
CA ILE A 193 -5.59 -9.41 -8.55
C ILE A 193 -4.30 -8.64 -8.82
N MET A 194 -3.61 -8.86 -9.96
CA MET A 194 -2.44 -8.06 -10.33
C MET A 194 -2.80 -6.58 -10.43
N GLN A 195 -3.92 -6.24 -11.07
CA GLN A 195 -4.39 -4.86 -11.18
C GLN A 195 -4.74 -4.26 -9.81
N VAL A 196 -5.34 -5.05 -8.91
CA VAL A 196 -5.58 -4.62 -7.51
C VAL A 196 -4.26 -4.32 -6.80
N LEU A 197 -3.25 -5.17 -6.95
CA LEU A 197 -1.94 -4.96 -6.34
C LEU A 197 -1.21 -3.74 -6.92
N VAL A 198 -1.38 -3.47 -8.21
CA VAL A 198 -0.88 -2.24 -8.86
C VAL A 198 -1.63 -1.02 -8.33
N HIS A 199 -2.95 -1.08 -8.22
CA HIS A 199 -3.77 0.01 -7.65
C HIS A 199 -3.37 0.35 -6.20
N LEU A 200 -2.96 -0.66 -5.44
CA LEU A 200 -2.49 -0.48 -4.07
C LEU A 200 -1.01 -0.04 -3.96
N ASP A 201 -0.31 0.15 -5.09
CA ASP A 201 1.12 0.44 -5.18
C ASP A 201 2.02 -0.62 -4.50
N ILE A 202 1.53 -1.86 -4.41
CA ILE A 202 2.31 -3.01 -3.94
C ILE A 202 3.15 -3.55 -5.11
N LEU A 203 2.52 -3.73 -6.27
CA LEU A 203 3.20 -3.93 -7.54
C LEU A 203 3.30 -2.59 -8.26
N VAL A 204 4.47 -2.25 -8.75
CA VAL A 204 4.70 -1.01 -9.51
C VAL A 204 5.20 -1.36 -10.89
N GLU A 205 4.54 -0.80 -11.90
CA GLU A 205 4.95 -0.94 -13.29
C GLU A 205 6.13 0.02 -13.56
N PRO A 206 7.32 -0.52 -13.89
CA PRO A 206 8.47 0.33 -14.19
C PRO A 206 8.23 1.12 -15.46
N ARG A 207 8.49 2.43 -15.42
CA ARG A 207 8.43 3.28 -16.60
C ARG A 207 9.67 3.09 -17.47
N HIS A 208 9.45 2.95 -18.77
CA HIS A 208 10.53 2.94 -19.78
C HIS A 208 10.32 4.12 -20.73
N TYR A 209 11.38 4.93 -20.94
CA TYR A 209 11.33 6.02 -21.95
C TYR A 209 11.55 5.56 -23.38
N SER A 210 11.74 4.24 -23.62
CA SER A 210 11.89 3.73 -25.00
C SER A 210 10.60 3.91 -25.79
N GLN A 211 10.73 4.63 -26.87
CA GLN A 211 9.68 4.98 -27.82
C GLN A 211 9.08 3.74 -28.50
N LYS A 212 7.76 3.84 -28.76
CA LYS A 212 7.03 3.04 -29.76
C LYS A 212 6.93 1.55 -29.46
N GLN A 213 6.05 1.22 -28.57
CA GLN A 213 5.09 0.13 -28.64
C GLN A 213 4.40 0.05 -27.28
N GLU A 214 3.11 -0.21 -27.26
CA GLU A 214 2.40 -0.76 -26.09
C GLU A 214 3.07 -2.10 -25.72
N SER A 215 4.24 -2.01 -25.08
CA SER A 215 4.97 -3.20 -24.63
C SER A 215 4.17 -3.83 -23.51
N LYS A 216 3.65 -5.03 -23.73
CA LYS A 216 3.06 -5.87 -22.68
C LYS A 216 3.95 -5.77 -21.44
N ILE A 217 3.35 -5.42 -20.32
CA ILE A 217 4.05 -5.37 -19.05
C ILE A 217 4.63 -6.75 -18.76
N THR A 218 5.93 -6.84 -18.72
CA THR A 218 6.66 -8.10 -18.56
C THR A 218 7.15 -8.30 -17.13
N SER A 219 7.29 -7.21 -16.37
CA SER A 219 7.82 -7.25 -15.01
C SER A 219 7.24 -6.14 -14.13
N TYR A 220 7.24 -6.39 -12.83
CA TYR A 220 6.82 -5.45 -11.79
C TYR A 220 7.96 -5.20 -10.81
N LEU A 221 7.89 -4.08 -10.12
CA LEU A 221 8.71 -3.77 -8.96
C LEU A 221 7.87 -3.90 -7.69
N VAL A 222 8.50 -4.35 -6.61
CA VAL A 222 7.88 -4.53 -5.29
C VAL A 222 8.72 -3.77 -4.25
N PRO A 223 8.54 -2.44 -4.10
CA PRO A 223 9.41 -1.62 -3.26
C PRO A 223 9.44 -2.05 -1.80
N CYS A 224 8.33 -2.57 -1.28
CA CYS A 224 8.20 -2.95 0.13
C CYS A 224 9.02 -4.19 0.54
N ILE A 225 9.50 -5.00 -0.42
CA ILE A 225 10.27 -6.21 -0.10
C ILE A 225 11.76 -5.93 -0.03
N VAL A 226 12.24 -4.85 -0.64
CA VAL A 226 13.67 -4.52 -0.72
C VAL A 226 14.20 -4.19 0.67
N LYS A 227 15.20 -4.95 1.11
CA LYS A 227 15.87 -4.75 2.40
C LYS A 227 17.24 -4.07 2.27
N ARG A 228 17.80 -4.05 1.07
CA ARG A 228 19.06 -3.39 0.78
C ARG A 228 18.96 -1.90 1.14
N ARG A 229 19.83 -1.43 2.00
CA ARG A 229 19.91 -0.01 2.35
C ARG A 229 20.81 0.73 1.37
N LEU A 230 20.50 1.97 1.11
CA LEU A 230 21.37 2.83 0.31
C LEU A 230 22.69 3.02 1.07
N PRO A 231 23.87 2.73 0.46
CA PRO A 231 25.15 3.01 1.08
C PRO A 231 25.28 4.50 1.38
N VAL A 232 25.70 4.84 2.59
CA VAL A 232 25.88 6.24 3.01
C VAL A 232 26.86 6.98 2.09
N THR A 233 27.86 6.26 1.57
CA THR A 233 28.85 6.78 0.61
C THR A 233 28.26 7.20 -0.72
N ASP A 234 27.19 6.56 -1.17
CA ASP A 234 26.55 6.83 -2.46
C ASP A 234 25.55 8.02 -2.36
N PHE A 235 25.14 8.35 -1.14
CA PHE A 235 24.25 9.46 -0.87
C PHE A 235 24.99 10.78 -0.70
N TYR A 236 26.23 10.73 -0.20
CA TYR A 236 27.09 11.92 -0.14
C TYR A 236 27.63 12.19 -1.54
N VAL A 237 26.91 13.07 -2.23
CA VAL A 237 27.33 13.68 -3.47
C VAL A 237 28.78 14.14 -3.31
N LYS A 238 29.65 13.71 -4.20
CA LYS A 238 31.01 14.24 -4.26
C LYS A 238 30.86 15.75 -4.31
N SER A 239 31.57 16.47 -3.48
CA SER A 239 31.45 17.95 -3.27
C SER A 239 31.54 18.80 -4.55
N ALA A 240 31.77 18.19 -5.70
CA ALA A 240 31.82 18.80 -7.02
C ALA A 240 30.48 18.78 -7.78
N ASP A 241 29.51 17.99 -7.34
CA ASP A 241 28.23 17.86 -8.04
C ASP A 241 27.30 19.00 -7.61
N LYS A 242 26.70 19.70 -8.57
CA LYS A 242 25.64 20.66 -8.27
C LYS A 242 24.34 19.97 -8.01
N MET A 243 23.70 20.30 -6.91
CA MET A 243 22.46 19.69 -6.49
C MET A 243 21.48 20.71 -5.94
N ILE A 244 20.21 20.39 -6.02
CA ILE A 244 19.13 21.06 -5.32
C ILE A 244 18.55 20.05 -4.34
N CYS A 245 18.50 20.43 -3.07
CA CYS A 245 17.88 19.62 -2.02
C CYS A 245 16.48 20.16 -1.73
N LEU A 246 15.49 19.26 -1.72
CA LEU A 246 14.14 19.53 -1.23
C LEU A 246 13.89 18.64 -0.02
N SER A 247 13.45 19.23 1.07
CA SER A 247 13.04 18.50 2.28
C SER A 247 11.55 18.72 2.53
N TYR A 248 10.81 17.61 2.67
CA TYR A 248 9.40 17.65 3.06
C TYR A 248 9.29 17.12 4.48
N THR A 249 8.97 17.99 5.43
CA THR A 249 8.82 17.62 6.85
C THR A 249 7.35 17.47 7.21
N PHE A 250 6.95 16.32 7.71
CA PHE A 250 5.57 16.02 8.11
C PHE A 250 5.28 16.57 9.52
N LEU A 251 4.38 17.54 9.62
CA LEU A 251 4.16 18.31 10.85
C LEU A 251 3.43 17.55 11.96
N LYS A 252 2.71 16.47 11.67
CA LYS A 252 1.79 15.88 12.63
C LYS A 252 1.99 14.41 12.93
N SER A 253 2.85 13.70 12.23
CA SER A 253 3.03 12.26 12.49
C SER A 253 4.28 11.71 11.81
N PHE A 254 4.87 10.73 12.46
CA PHE A 254 5.80 9.79 11.86
C PHE A 254 5.25 9.26 10.53
N ILE A 255 6.09 9.18 9.49
CA ILE A 255 5.71 8.61 8.20
C ILE A 255 5.55 7.10 8.35
N PRO A 256 4.35 6.51 8.16
CA PRO A 256 4.22 5.06 8.16
C PRO A 256 5.08 4.46 7.04
N ALA A 257 5.70 3.30 7.30
CA ALA A 257 6.50 2.61 6.28
C ALA A 257 5.71 2.36 4.98
N ALA A 258 4.42 2.07 5.09
CA ALA A 258 3.55 1.92 3.92
C ALA A 258 3.42 3.20 3.07
N LEU A 259 3.48 4.39 3.69
CA LEU A 259 3.47 5.66 2.98
C LEU A 259 4.77 5.85 2.19
N SER A 260 5.92 5.50 2.77
CA SER A 260 7.22 5.62 2.10
C SER A 260 7.29 4.74 0.85
N PHE A 261 6.83 3.49 0.94
CA PHE A 261 6.78 2.58 -0.21
C PHE A 261 5.81 3.06 -1.30
N LYS A 262 4.66 3.62 -0.90
CA LYS A 262 3.70 4.20 -1.83
C LYS A 262 4.26 5.43 -2.54
N LEU A 263 4.98 6.28 -1.84
CA LEU A 263 5.65 7.44 -2.42
C LEU A 263 6.74 7.03 -3.44
N ILE A 264 7.56 6.05 -3.07
CA ILE A 264 8.60 5.49 -3.96
C ILE A 264 7.93 4.84 -5.18
N GLY A 265 6.88 4.05 -5.02
CA GLY A 265 6.13 3.45 -6.10
C GLY A 265 5.55 4.50 -7.06
N ALA A 266 4.94 5.54 -6.52
CA ALA A 266 4.42 6.65 -7.32
C ALA A 266 5.52 7.44 -8.05
N ALA A 267 6.71 7.58 -7.47
CA ALA A 267 7.85 8.19 -8.13
C ALA A 267 8.38 7.31 -9.28
N ILE A 268 8.51 6.00 -9.06
CA ILE A 268 8.93 5.03 -10.10
C ILE A 268 7.94 4.99 -11.27
N SER A 269 6.65 5.20 -11.01
CA SER A 269 5.63 5.31 -12.07
C SER A 269 5.77 6.58 -12.92
N ARG A 270 6.60 7.54 -12.52
CA ARG A 270 6.84 8.80 -13.25
C ARG A 270 8.21 8.84 -13.90
N TRP A 271 9.24 8.37 -13.20
CA TRP A 271 10.63 8.37 -13.64
C TRP A 271 11.20 6.95 -13.56
N PRO A 272 11.92 6.50 -14.59
CA PRO A 272 12.57 5.19 -14.54
C PRO A 272 13.65 5.16 -13.45
N LEU A 273 13.84 3.99 -12.84
CA LEU A 273 14.95 3.76 -11.94
C LEU A 273 16.28 3.89 -12.69
N GLN A 274 17.28 4.42 -12.00
CA GLN A 274 18.67 4.38 -12.47
C GLN A 274 19.16 2.93 -12.44
N GLU A 275 19.85 2.53 -13.50
CA GLU A 275 20.49 1.23 -13.61
C GLU A 275 22.02 1.39 -13.52
N THR A 276 22.65 0.54 -12.72
CA THR A 276 24.10 0.43 -12.59
C THR A 276 24.52 -0.98 -12.96
N PRO A 277 25.83 -1.25 -13.15
CA PRO A 277 26.33 -2.61 -13.35
C PRO A 277 25.95 -3.59 -12.22
N GLU A 278 25.68 -3.07 -11.03
CA GLU A 278 25.26 -3.82 -9.84
C GLU A 278 23.74 -4.07 -9.80
N GLY A 279 22.98 -3.49 -10.73
CA GLY A 279 21.53 -3.63 -10.86
C GLY A 279 20.77 -2.32 -10.72
N ILE A 280 19.45 -2.42 -10.48
CA ILE A 280 18.56 -1.26 -10.32
C ILE A 280 18.78 -0.59 -8.96
N CYS A 281 18.71 0.74 -8.96
CA CYS A 281 18.93 1.56 -7.76
C CYS A 281 17.64 1.72 -6.95
N LEU A 282 17.10 0.60 -6.45
CA LEU A 282 15.97 0.53 -5.53
C LEU A 282 16.46 -0.01 -4.18
N TYR A 283 16.15 0.71 -3.11
CA TYR A 283 16.63 0.44 -1.75
C TYR A 283 15.47 0.50 -0.74
N HIS A 284 15.72 0.08 0.48
CA HIS A 284 14.75 0.23 1.56
C HIS A 284 14.47 1.71 1.84
N GLN A 285 13.26 2.15 1.58
CA GLN A 285 12.82 3.54 1.75
C GLN A 285 13.61 4.56 0.91
N ALA A 286 14.33 4.12 -0.13
CA ALA A 286 15.06 5.01 -1.01
C ALA A 286 15.08 4.50 -2.46
N ALA A 287 15.22 5.44 -3.42
CA ALA A 287 15.37 5.12 -4.83
C ALA A 287 16.18 6.20 -5.53
N ILE A 288 16.94 5.80 -6.55
CA ILE A 288 17.59 6.72 -7.48
C ILE A 288 16.88 6.59 -8.82
N LEU A 289 16.38 7.71 -9.32
CA LEU A 289 15.54 7.81 -10.50
C LEU A 289 16.22 8.67 -11.54
N ARG A 290 15.99 8.39 -12.80
CA ARG A 290 16.50 9.17 -13.92
C ARG A 290 15.43 10.14 -14.38
N VAL A 291 15.69 11.45 -14.21
CA VAL A 291 14.78 12.51 -14.65
C VAL A 291 14.91 12.71 -16.16
N ASP A 292 16.15 12.84 -16.62
CA ASP A 292 16.52 12.97 -18.03
C ASP A 292 17.91 12.39 -18.30
N GLY A 293 18.54 12.73 -19.42
CA GLY A 293 19.88 12.27 -19.77
C GLY A 293 21.02 12.78 -18.88
N SER A 294 20.79 13.85 -18.13
CA SER A 294 21.82 14.53 -17.32
C SER A 294 21.48 14.60 -15.83
N ASN A 295 20.20 14.50 -15.48
CA ASN A 295 19.73 14.73 -14.12
C ASN A 295 19.19 13.45 -13.48
N GLU A 296 19.64 13.19 -12.25
CA GLU A 296 19.17 12.13 -11.38
C GLU A 296 18.37 12.70 -10.21
N LEU A 297 17.38 11.97 -9.77
CA LEU A 297 16.56 12.26 -8.61
C LEU A 297 16.80 11.19 -7.54
N HIS A 298 17.39 11.57 -6.44
CA HIS A 298 17.58 10.69 -5.29
C HIS A 298 16.48 10.97 -4.28
N LEU A 299 15.67 9.95 -4.00
CA LEU A 299 14.55 10.01 -3.05
C LEU A 299 14.89 9.14 -1.83
N LEU A 300 14.82 9.73 -0.65
CA LEU A 300 15.05 9.07 0.63
C LEU A 300 13.97 9.43 1.62
N VAL A 301 13.42 8.45 2.32
CA VAL A 301 12.44 8.66 3.39
C VAL A 301 13.07 8.22 4.71
N GLU A 302 13.20 9.16 5.63
CA GLU A 302 13.73 8.95 6.99
C GLU A 302 12.80 9.58 8.02
N ASP A 303 12.39 8.81 9.01
CA ASP A 303 11.55 9.21 10.13
C ASP A 303 10.28 10.00 9.71
N ASP A 304 10.31 11.32 9.86
CA ASP A 304 9.22 12.24 9.50
C ASP A 304 9.53 13.12 8.28
N LYS A 305 10.65 12.82 7.59
CA LYS A 305 11.15 13.64 6.46
C LYS A 305 11.28 12.81 5.18
N VAL A 306 11.02 13.49 4.08
CA VAL A 306 11.34 13.00 2.74
C VAL A 306 12.39 13.93 2.15
N PHE A 307 13.57 13.40 1.93
CA PHE A 307 14.66 14.11 1.27
C PHE A 307 14.68 13.79 -0.22
N VAL A 308 14.82 14.81 -1.01
CA VAL A 308 14.87 14.73 -2.46
C VAL A 308 16.06 15.53 -2.94
N TYR A 309 16.99 14.87 -3.61
CA TYR A 309 18.16 15.50 -4.19
C TYR A 309 18.08 15.40 -5.71
N LEU A 310 17.99 16.54 -6.37
CA LEU A 310 18.12 16.63 -7.82
C LEU A 310 19.57 16.95 -8.14
N ILE A 311 20.23 16.05 -8.87
CA ILE A 311 21.68 16.07 -9.09
C ILE A 311 21.95 16.09 -10.60
N ASN A 312 22.80 17.02 -11.06
CA ASN A 312 23.32 17.01 -12.42
C ASN A 312 24.64 16.24 -12.49
N LYS A 313 24.67 15.14 -13.23
CA LYS A 313 25.83 14.23 -13.35
C LYS A 313 26.75 14.54 -14.54
N VAL A 314 26.23 15.16 -15.57
CA VAL A 314 26.95 15.31 -16.86
C VAL A 314 27.60 16.67 -16.98
N ASN A 315 26.87 17.72 -16.63
CA ASN A 315 27.36 19.09 -16.75
C ASN A 315 27.58 19.68 -15.37
N LYS A 316 28.75 20.34 -15.20
CA LYS A 316 29.01 21.16 -14.01
C LYS A 316 28.17 22.45 -14.00
N ASP A 317 27.22 22.55 -14.91
CA ASP A 317 26.34 23.73 -15.04
C ASP A 317 25.18 23.65 -14.02
N LEU A 318 24.54 24.81 -13.85
CA LEU A 318 23.38 24.92 -12.96
C LEU A 318 22.21 24.07 -13.48
N ILE A 319 21.51 23.43 -12.59
CA ILE A 319 20.27 22.72 -12.92
C ILE A 319 19.25 23.74 -13.43
N PRO A 320 18.65 23.54 -14.61
CA PRO A 320 17.67 24.48 -15.13
C PRO A 320 16.48 24.63 -14.18
N PRO A 321 16.07 25.87 -13.83
CA PRO A 321 14.99 26.12 -12.87
C PRO A 321 13.66 25.44 -13.23
N ASN A 322 13.36 25.33 -14.53
CA ASN A 322 12.14 24.65 -15.01
C ASN A 322 12.13 23.15 -14.67
N ILE A 323 13.26 22.47 -14.71
CA ILE A 323 13.36 21.05 -14.33
C ILE A 323 13.14 20.92 -12.82
N ALA A 324 13.81 21.76 -12.02
CA ALA A 324 13.66 21.75 -10.57
C ALA A 324 12.20 22.03 -10.14
N SER A 325 11.55 23.05 -10.72
CA SER A 325 10.15 23.38 -10.45
C SER A 325 9.21 22.23 -10.84
N THR A 326 9.42 21.64 -12.01
CA THR A 326 8.58 20.51 -12.48
C THR A 326 8.70 19.29 -11.54
N VAL A 327 9.92 18.96 -11.10
CA VAL A 327 10.15 17.87 -10.15
C VAL A 327 9.48 18.18 -8.82
N GLN A 328 9.65 19.39 -8.28
CA GLN A 328 9.03 19.82 -7.03
C GLN A 328 7.49 19.75 -7.11
N GLU A 329 6.88 20.30 -8.15
CA GLU A 329 5.42 20.24 -8.34
C GLU A 329 4.91 18.81 -8.44
N CYS A 330 5.59 17.97 -9.22
CA CYS A 330 5.21 16.58 -9.42
C CYS A 330 5.27 15.78 -8.12
N LEU A 331 6.32 15.96 -7.33
CA LEU A 331 6.46 15.31 -6.02
C LEU A 331 5.43 15.84 -5.01
N THR A 332 5.23 17.15 -4.96
CA THR A 332 4.24 17.78 -4.10
C THR A 332 2.82 17.26 -4.37
N LEU A 333 2.44 17.16 -5.65
CA LEU A 333 1.16 16.59 -6.05
C LEU A 333 1.05 15.11 -5.69
N THR A 334 2.13 14.35 -5.86
CA THR A 334 2.20 12.94 -5.50
C THR A 334 2.01 12.77 -3.99
N MET A 335 2.70 13.55 -3.18
CA MET A 335 2.58 13.54 -1.72
C MET A 335 1.16 13.86 -1.26
N LYS A 336 0.55 14.91 -1.84
CA LYS A 336 -0.85 15.27 -1.55
C LYS A 336 -1.80 14.10 -1.82
N LYS A 337 -1.70 13.46 -2.99
CA LYS A 337 -2.53 12.30 -3.35
C LYS A 337 -2.35 11.12 -2.41
N VAL A 338 -1.11 10.83 -2.02
CA VAL A 338 -0.81 9.75 -1.08
C VAL A 338 -1.39 10.06 0.30
N ILE A 339 -1.29 11.29 0.78
CA ILE A 339 -1.88 11.74 2.05
C ILE A 339 -3.41 11.65 1.99
N GLU A 340 -4.05 12.14 0.93
CA GLU A 340 -5.50 12.05 0.72
C GLU A 340 -5.99 10.60 0.73
N PHE A 341 -5.27 9.69 0.07
CA PHE A 341 -5.59 8.27 0.07
C PHE A 341 -5.64 7.68 1.49
N TYR A 342 -4.67 8.01 2.34
CA TYR A 342 -4.64 7.54 3.71
C TYR A 342 -5.73 8.17 4.57
N HIS A 343 -6.04 9.45 4.38
CA HIS A 343 -7.06 10.13 5.16
C HIS A 343 -8.49 9.71 4.79
N LYS A 344 -8.80 9.52 3.51
CA LYS A 344 -10.09 8.97 3.06
C LYS A 344 -10.39 7.62 3.69
N ARG A 345 -9.37 6.78 3.82
CA ARG A 345 -9.50 5.45 4.42
C ARG A 345 -9.85 5.47 5.91
N PHE A 346 -9.54 6.56 6.61
CA PHE A 346 -9.88 6.76 8.03
C PHE A 346 -11.17 7.58 8.25
N GLY A 347 -12.01 7.72 7.22
CA GLY A 347 -13.33 8.38 7.32
C GLY A 347 -13.27 9.89 7.52
N LYS A 348 -12.14 10.53 7.28
CA LYS A 348 -11.97 11.98 7.30
C LYS A 348 -11.66 12.47 5.89
N SER A 349 -12.61 13.15 5.28
CA SER A 349 -12.30 14.00 4.12
C SER A 349 -11.53 15.24 4.64
N LEU A 350 -10.23 15.31 4.35
CA LEU A 350 -9.49 16.54 4.58
C LEU A 350 -9.87 17.56 3.51
N SER A 351 -10.07 18.80 3.93
CA SER A 351 -10.15 19.92 2.99
C SER A 351 -8.81 20.08 2.26
N THR A 352 -8.82 20.61 1.05
CA THR A 352 -7.61 20.86 0.25
C THR A 352 -6.58 21.73 1.01
N SER A 353 -7.08 22.61 1.89
CA SER A 353 -6.23 23.45 2.77
C SER A 353 -5.55 22.67 3.89
N GLU A 354 -6.18 21.63 4.43
CA GLU A 354 -5.57 20.77 5.47
C GLU A 354 -4.53 19.83 4.90
N VAL A 355 -4.73 19.32 3.68
CA VAL A 355 -3.73 18.52 2.96
C VAL A 355 -2.48 19.36 2.65
N SER A 356 -2.67 20.61 2.27
CA SER A 356 -1.56 21.55 1.99
C SER A 356 -0.77 21.93 3.24
N LYS A 357 -1.36 21.79 4.43
CA LYS A 357 -0.71 22.06 5.73
C LYS A 357 -0.16 20.78 6.39
N ALA A 358 -0.18 19.65 5.70
CA ALA A 358 0.28 18.38 6.28
C ALA A 358 1.80 18.26 6.33
N PHE A 359 2.51 19.02 5.50
CA PHE A 359 3.97 19.04 5.46
C PHE A 359 4.50 20.44 5.10
N GLU A 360 5.72 20.75 5.53
CA GLU A 360 6.48 21.92 5.14
C GLU A 360 7.54 21.53 4.10
N ILE A 361 7.84 22.46 3.18
CA ILE A 361 8.85 22.26 2.13
C ILE A 361 9.98 23.24 2.41
N GLU A 362 11.18 22.72 2.56
CA GLU A 362 12.41 23.48 2.64
C GLU A 362 13.23 23.24 1.37
N VAL A 363 13.83 24.28 0.83
CA VAL A 363 14.72 24.24 -0.33
C VAL A 363 16.10 24.65 0.12
N GLY A 364 17.10 23.76 -0.08
CA GLY A 364 18.50 23.99 0.30
C GLY A 364 19.44 23.82 -0.89
#